data_a46a080c778bfd82b4cc9d6fbc3bcb18
#
_entry.id   a46a080c778bfd82b4cc9d6fbc3bcb18
#
_cell.length_a   1.000
_cell.length_b   1.000
_cell.length_c   1.000
_cell.angle_alpha   90.00
_cell.angle_beta   90.00
_cell.angle_gamma   90.00
#
_symmetry.space_group_name_H-M   'P 1'
#
loop_
_entity.id
_entity.type
_entity.pdbx_description
1 polymer ?
#
loop_
_entity_poly.entity_id
_entity_poly.type
_entity_poly.pdbx_seq_one_letter_code
_entity_poly.pdbx_strand_id
1 'polypeptide(L)'
;TCEHTTEVSEKAEHTFGEYVSNNDATTEADGTKTRECSVCGYEDKIIVPEMVSVKGGTITGAAYSNTYTGVFIKDRTVTLSDFYMGKYEVTQEEYASVMAGQKVTVNETEYALESNPNYCTKDSEKYTLFNGDVQEKRPVEGVTWYDAVWYCNALSQKEGLTPAYNIEVTEVRKGSGKTGYYIYSANVKLNK
;
A
#
# COMPACT_ATOMS: atom_id res chain seq x y z
N THR A 1 17.08 24.27 10.01
CA THR A 1 15.80 23.99 10.69
C THR A 1 14.79 23.59 9.62
N CYS A 2 14.29 22.34 9.70
CA CYS A 2 13.20 21.90 8.83
C CYS A 2 11.95 22.64 9.27
N GLU A 3 11.45 23.57 8.47
CA GLU A 3 10.17 24.22 8.76
C GLU A 3 9.06 23.44 8.06
N HIS A 4 8.12 22.96 8.83
CA HIS A 4 6.88 22.34 8.32
C HIS A 4 5.83 23.45 8.19
N THR A 5 6.03 24.33 7.20
CA THR A 5 5.07 25.40 6.87
C THR A 5 4.46 25.14 5.51
N THR A 6 3.20 25.48 5.38
CA THR A 6 2.37 25.35 4.17
C THR A 6 2.75 26.33 3.05
N GLU A 7 3.86 27.06 3.16
CA GLU A 7 4.37 27.96 2.17
C GLU A 7 5.61 27.40 1.48
N VAL A 8 5.65 27.55 0.16
CA VAL A 8 6.65 27.02 -0.77
C VAL A 8 7.97 27.76 -0.58
N SER A 9 8.78 27.29 0.37
CA SER A 9 10.22 27.48 0.39
C SER A 9 10.88 26.13 0.12
N GLU A 10 12.02 26.08 -0.54
CA GLU A 10 12.78 24.85 -0.80
C GLU A 10 12.88 24.03 0.50
N LYS A 11 12.09 22.94 0.58
CA LYS A 11 12.07 22.07 1.76
C LYS A 11 13.41 21.35 1.83
N ALA A 12 14.18 21.58 2.90
CA ALA A 12 15.30 20.73 3.21
C ALA A 12 14.78 19.29 3.38
N GLU A 13 15.41 18.34 2.69
CA GLU A 13 15.06 16.93 2.82
C GLU A 13 15.30 16.46 4.25
N HIS A 14 14.35 15.68 4.78
CA HIS A 14 14.51 15.06 6.10
C HIS A 14 15.57 13.96 6.05
N THR A 15 16.41 13.91 7.08
CA THR A 15 17.38 12.82 7.27
C THR A 15 16.85 11.87 8.33
N PHE A 16 16.30 10.75 7.89
CA PHE A 16 15.73 9.73 8.77
C PHE A 16 16.69 8.56 8.99
N GLY A 17 16.59 7.96 10.19
CA GLY A 17 17.10 6.62 10.49
C GLY A 17 16.12 5.52 10.05
N GLU A 18 16.37 4.30 10.52
CA GLU A 18 15.47 3.16 10.32
C GLU A 18 14.19 3.33 11.16
N TYR A 19 13.09 2.70 10.69
CA TYR A 19 11.86 2.62 11.45
C TYR A 19 12.02 1.73 12.69
N VAL A 20 11.57 2.21 13.84
CA VAL A 20 11.58 1.47 15.10
C VAL A 20 10.14 1.10 15.49
N SER A 21 9.93 -0.16 15.84
CA SER A 21 8.61 -0.62 16.31
C SER A 21 8.23 0.06 17.60
N ASN A 22 7.00 0.55 17.67
CA ASN A 22 6.44 1.13 18.91
C ASN A 22 5.91 0.04 19.86
N ASN A 23 5.86 -1.23 19.42
CA ASN A 23 5.35 -2.37 20.18
C ASN A 23 3.91 -2.13 20.69
N ASP A 24 3.11 -1.44 19.90
CA ASP A 24 1.75 -1.02 20.22
C ASP A 24 0.67 -1.86 19.52
N ALA A 25 1.06 -2.91 18.80
CA ALA A 25 0.13 -3.88 18.20
C ALA A 25 -0.70 -4.59 19.28
N THR A 26 -1.98 -4.76 19.03
CA THR A 26 -2.91 -5.52 19.88
C THR A 26 -3.66 -6.55 19.06
N THR A 27 -4.49 -7.38 19.72
CA THR A 27 -5.37 -8.33 19.00
C THR A 27 -6.47 -7.65 18.20
N GLU A 28 -6.67 -6.34 18.38
CA GLU A 28 -7.75 -5.56 17.77
C GLU A 28 -7.24 -4.38 16.94
N ALA A 29 -5.92 -4.12 16.96
CA ALA A 29 -5.31 -3.00 16.24
C ALA A 29 -3.90 -3.36 15.73
N ASP A 30 -3.63 -2.90 14.52
CA ASP A 30 -2.30 -2.99 13.93
C ASP A 30 -1.27 -2.24 14.75
N GLY A 31 -0.01 -2.68 14.65
CA GLY A 31 1.11 -1.99 15.26
C GLY A 31 1.55 -0.77 14.46
N THR A 32 2.41 0.04 15.07
CA THR A 32 3.03 1.16 14.40
C THR A 32 4.54 1.13 14.50
N LYS A 33 5.21 1.73 13.53
CA LYS A 33 6.64 2.04 13.57
C LYS A 33 6.86 3.51 13.32
N THR A 34 7.82 4.09 14.00
CA THR A 34 8.21 5.48 13.82
C THR A 34 9.69 5.61 13.51
N ARG A 35 10.05 6.70 12.86
CA ARG A 35 11.42 7.15 12.72
C ARG A 35 11.45 8.67 12.89
N GLU A 36 12.53 9.17 13.42
CA GLU A 36 12.71 10.60 13.68
C GLU A 36 13.76 11.19 12.74
N CYS A 37 13.51 12.41 12.27
CA CYS A 37 14.49 13.17 11.53
C CYS A 37 15.58 13.66 12.47
N SER A 38 16.83 13.25 12.22
CA SER A 38 17.98 13.60 13.06
C SER A 38 18.31 15.11 13.08
N VAL A 39 17.72 15.88 12.17
CA VAL A 39 17.97 17.32 12.02
C VAL A 39 16.92 18.19 12.74
N CYS A 40 15.63 17.80 12.66
CA CYS A 40 14.55 18.66 13.16
C CYS A 40 13.58 17.95 14.12
N GLY A 41 13.79 16.66 14.43
CA GLY A 41 12.90 15.90 15.29
C GLY A 41 11.53 15.57 14.70
N TYR A 42 11.32 15.79 13.39
CA TYR A 42 10.07 15.38 12.75
C TYR A 42 9.91 13.86 12.80
N GLU A 43 8.79 13.41 13.33
CA GLU A 43 8.44 12.00 13.42
C GLU A 43 7.64 11.56 12.19
N ASP A 44 8.14 10.56 11.48
CA ASP A 44 7.44 9.87 10.39
C ASP A 44 6.94 8.52 10.92
N LYS A 45 5.64 8.26 10.79
CA LYS A 45 4.95 7.10 11.35
C LYS A 45 4.29 6.28 10.25
N ILE A 46 4.44 4.97 10.34
CA ILE A 46 3.71 4.01 9.51
C ILE A 46 2.88 3.06 10.37
N ILE A 47 1.81 2.54 9.79
CA ILE A 47 0.99 1.47 10.35
C ILE A 47 1.46 0.18 9.72
N VAL A 48 1.70 -0.83 10.54
CA VAL A 48 2.17 -2.15 10.13
C VAL A 48 1.06 -3.16 10.34
N PRO A 49 0.56 -3.81 9.27
CA PRO A 49 -0.54 -4.76 9.39
C PRO A 49 -0.17 -5.95 10.30
N GLU A 50 -1.15 -6.41 11.09
CA GLU A 50 -1.01 -7.65 11.85
C GLU A 50 -0.90 -8.83 10.88
N MET A 51 0.19 -9.58 10.96
CA MET A 51 0.45 -10.72 10.10
C MET A 51 0.12 -12.02 10.80
N VAL A 52 -0.66 -12.89 10.15
CA VAL A 52 -0.97 -14.24 10.63
C VAL A 52 -0.19 -15.28 9.84
N SER A 53 0.29 -16.30 10.54
CA SER A 53 0.95 -17.44 9.91
C SER A 53 -0.08 -18.34 9.23
N VAL A 54 0.10 -18.58 7.94
CA VAL A 54 -0.73 -19.48 7.15
C VAL A 54 0.09 -20.72 6.79
N LYS A 55 -0.46 -21.89 7.14
CA LYS A 55 0.17 -23.16 6.81
C LYS A 55 0.10 -23.41 5.31
N GLY A 56 1.24 -23.67 4.71
CA GLY A 56 1.33 -24.07 3.31
C GLY A 56 0.65 -25.40 3.05
N GLY A 57 0.45 -25.69 1.79
CA GLY A 57 -0.21 -26.93 1.35
C GLY A 57 -0.28 -27.03 -0.16
N THR A 58 -0.85 -28.13 -0.62
CA THR A 58 -1.05 -28.37 -2.06
C THR A 58 -2.53 -28.27 -2.39
N ILE A 59 -2.86 -27.43 -3.39
CA ILE A 59 -4.21 -27.21 -3.88
C ILE A 59 -4.25 -27.58 -5.36
N THR A 60 -5.23 -28.38 -5.75
CA THR A 60 -5.51 -28.65 -7.17
C THR A 60 -6.79 -27.90 -7.57
N GLY A 61 -6.71 -27.09 -8.62
CA GLY A 61 -7.84 -26.30 -9.11
C GLY A 61 -8.95 -27.19 -9.61
N ALA A 62 -10.19 -26.92 -9.17
CA ALA A 62 -11.41 -27.53 -9.70
C ALA A 62 -12.08 -26.62 -10.71
N ALA A 63 -12.75 -27.22 -11.71
CA ALA A 63 -13.64 -26.43 -12.58
C ALA A 63 -14.83 -25.96 -11.75
N TYR A 64 -15.00 -24.65 -11.65
CA TYR A 64 -16.27 -24.09 -11.20
C TYR A 64 -17.30 -24.17 -12.32
N SER A 65 -18.51 -24.61 -12.01
CA SER A 65 -19.57 -24.82 -13.01
C SER A 65 -19.95 -23.52 -13.72
N ASN A 66 -19.88 -23.59 -14.98
CA ASN A 66 -20.69 -22.92 -16.02
C ASN A 66 -20.52 -21.44 -16.33
N THR A 67 -19.91 -20.54 -15.52
CA THR A 67 -19.89 -19.11 -15.94
C THR A 67 -18.69 -18.32 -15.47
N TYR A 68 -17.96 -18.80 -14.49
CA TYR A 68 -16.72 -18.16 -14.04
C TYR A 68 -15.59 -19.18 -14.11
N THR A 69 -14.59 -18.89 -14.92
CA THR A 69 -13.29 -19.54 -14.77
C THR A 69 -12.84 -19.25 -13.34
N GLY A 70 -12.83 -20.27 -12.48
CA GLY A 70 -12.45 -20.13 -11.08
C GLY A 70 -11.08 -19.47 -10.97
N VAL A 71 -10.79 -18.89 -9.82
CA VAL A 71 -9.48 -18.29 -9.46
C VAL A 71 -8.33 -19.26 -9.73
N PHE A 72 -8.63 -20.55 -9.74
CA PHE A 72 -7.68 -21.63 -10.03
C PHE A 72 -7.99 -22.28 -11.38
N ILE A 73 -6.96 -22.35 -12.23
CA ILE A 73 -7.04 -23.09 -13.50
C ILE A 73 -7.34 -24.56 -13.17
N LYS A 74 -8.37 -25.11 -13.81
CA LYS A 74 -8.76 -26.52 -13.68
C LYS A 74 -7.53 -27.43 -13.84
N ASP A 75 -7.43 -28.41 -12.96
CA ASP A 75 -6.36 -29.43 -12.93
C ASP A 75 -4.94 -28.90 -12.70
N ARG A 76 -4.78 -27.57 -12.48
CA ARG A 76 -3.49 -27.00 -12.08
C ARG A 76 -3.26 -27.27 -10.60
N THR A 77 -2.16 -27.94 -10.28
CA THR A 77 -1.70 -28.13 -8.89
C THR A 77 -0.71 -27.05 -8.53
N VAL A 78 -0.94 -26.39 -7.38
CA VAL A 78 -0.05 -25.38 -6.80
C VAL A 78 0.32 -25.83 -5.39
N THR A 79 1.61 -25.86 -5.09
CA THR A 79 2.12 -26.13 -3.74
C THR A 79 2.74 -24.84 -3.20
N LEU A 80 2.31 -24.44 -2.01
CA LEU A 80 2.82 -23.28 -1.29
C LEU A 80 3.55 -23.76 -0.02
N SER A 81 4.66 -23.15 0.31
CA SER A 81 5.27 -23.21 1.63
C SER A 81 4.42 -22.45 2.65
N ASP A 82 4.74 -22.57 3.95
CA ASP A 82 4.19 -21.72 4.99
C ASP A 82 4.51 -20.24 4.64
N PHE A 83 3.55 -19.36 4.89
CA PHE A 83 3.70 -17.93 4.62
C PHE A 83 2.95 -17.08 5.65
N TYR A 84 3.22 -15.78 5.64
CA TYR A 84 2.47 -14.82 6.43
C TYR A 84 1.54 -14.02 5.52
N MET A 85 0.37 -13.70 6.02
CA MET A 85 -0.62 -12.88 5.32
C MET A 85 -1.22 -11.88 6.30
N GLY A 86 -1.55 -10.67 5.83
CA GLY A 86 -2.28 -9.69 6.62
C GLY A 86 -3.56 -10.31 7.17
N LYS A 87 -3.85 -10.10 8.45
CA LYS A 87 -5.06 -10.60 9.11
C LYS A 87 -6.31 -9.95 8.53
N TYR A 88 -6.20 -8.71 8.12
CA TYR A 88 -7.25 -7.89 7.54
C TYR A 88 -6.84 -7.41 6.15
N GLU A 89 -7.81 -6.90 5.40
CA GLU A 89 -7.55 -6.15 4.19
C GLU A 89 -6.79 -4.85 4.54
N VAL A 90 -5.91 -4.41 3.65
CA VAL A 90 -5.19 -3.14 3.83
C VAL A 90 -6.18 -1.99 3.98
N THR A 91 -6.09 -1.26 5.08
CA THR A 91 -6.96 -0.13 5.36
C THR A 91 -6.55 1.13 4.60
N GLN A 92 -7.45 2.10 4.55
CA GLN A 92 -7.20 3.39 3.90
C GLN A 92 -6.05 4.14 4.57
N GLU A 93 -5.96 4.10 5.91
CA GLU A 93 -4.87 4.76 6.63
C GLU A 93 -3.51 4.06 6.43
N GLU A 94 -3.48 2.71 6.42
CA GLU A 94 -2.26 1.97 6.12
C GLU A 94 -1.74 2.30 4.73
N TYR A 95 -2.62 2.22 3.72
CA TYR A 95 -2.25 2.56 2.35
C TYR A 95 -1.73 4.00 2.25
N ALA A 96 -2.45 4.96 2.84
CA ALA A 96 -2.04 6.36 2.83
C ALA A 96 -0.69 6.57 3.53
N SER A 97 -0.43 5.91 4.66
CA SER A 97 0.84 6.03 5.39
C SER A 97 2.04 5.55 4.58
N VAL A 98 1.85 4.53 3.75
CA VAL A 98 2.91 3.97 2.90
C VAL A 98 3.07 4.76 1.61
N MET A 99 1.97 5.18 1.00
CA MET A 99 1.96 5.82 -0.32
C MET A 99 2.17 7.33 -0.27
N ALA A 100 2.08 7.95 0.91
CA ALA A 100 2.36 9.38 1.05
C ALA A 100 3.77 9.73 0.55
N GLY A 101 3.85 10.69 -0.37
CA GLY A 101 5.11 11.14 -0.97
C GLY A 101 5.71 10.21 -2.02
N GLN A 102 5.08 9.08 -2.33
CA GLN A 102 5.55 8.18 -3.38
C GLN A 102 5.44 8.85 -4.76
N LYS A 103 6.46 8.65 -5.58
CA LYS A 103 6.57 9.24 -6.91
C LYS A 103 7.13 8.21 -7.90
N VAL A 104 6.77 8.39 -9.16
CA VAL A 104 7.32 7.62 -10.28
C VAL A 104 7.81 8.55 -11.37
N THR A 105 8.82 8.12 -12.11
CA THR A 105 9.31 8.85 -13.29
C THR A 105 8.89 8.10 -14.55
N VAL A 106 8.20 8.80 -15.45
CA VAL A 106 7.82 8.28 -16.78
C VAL A 106 8.24 9.30 -17.83
N ASN A 107 9.06 8.89 -18.79
CA ASN A 107 9.58 9.78 -19.83
C ASN A 107 10.18 11.07 -19.26
N GLU A 108 11.09 10.93 -18.29
CA GLU A 108 11.81 12.03 -17.62
C GLU A 108 10.90 12.98 -16.80
N THR A 109 9.62 12.69 -16.70
CA THR A 109 8.67 13.47 -15.90
C THR A 109 8.31 12.74 -14.62
N GLU A 110 8.40 13.43 -13.48
CA GLU A 110 8.03 12.91 -12.18
C GLU A 110 6.54 13.12 -11.90
N TYR A 111 5.88 12.08 -11.42
CA TYR A 111 4.46 12.07 -11.06
C TYR A 111 4.28 11.60 -9.62
N ALA A 112 3.60 12.40 -8.81
CA ALA A 112 3.19 11.99 -7.47
C ALA A 112 2.06 10.95 -7.55
N LEU A 113 2.24 9.81 -6.86
CA LEU A 113 1.21 8.78 -6.80
C LEU A 113 0.09 9.17 -5.83
N GLU A 114 -1.12 8.67 -6.11
CA GLU A 114 -2.29 8.91 -5.28
C GLU A 114 -2.19 8.08 -3.99
N SER A 115 -2.22 8.75 -2.84
CA SER A 115 -2.20 8.10 -1.53
C SER A 115 -3.61 7.89 -0.93
N ASN A 116 -4.64 8.51 -1.52
CA ASN A 116 -6.03 8.33 -1.11
C ASN A 116 -6.91 8.04 -2.32
N PRO A 117 -6.81 6.83 -2.93
CA PRO A 117 -7.53 6.48 -4.15
C PRO A 117 -9.04 6.30 -3.94
N ASN A 118 -9.50 6.20 -2.70
CA ASN A 118 -10.86 5.79 -2.33
C ASN A 118 -11.94 6.70 -2.89
N TYR A 119 -13.01 6.09 -3.43
CA TYR A 119 -14.22 6.77 -3.88
C TYR A 119 -15.36 6.69 -2.86
N CYS A 120 -15.36 5.65 -2.02
CA CYS A 120 -16.32 5.46 -0.95
C CYS A 120 -15.89 6.25 0.29
N THR A 121 -16.08 7.57 0.28
CA THR A 121 -15.69 8.46 1.36
C THR A 121 -16.92 9.05 2.05
N LYS A 122 -16.72 9.56 3.28
CA LYS A 122 -17.77 10.24 4.06
C LYS A 122 -18.41 11.43 3.34
N ASP A 123 -17.64 12.05 2.42
CA ASP A 123 -18.09 13.22 1.65
C ASP A 123 -18.74 12.83 0.32
N SER A 124 -18.89 11.54 0.05
CA SER A 124 -19.53 11.02 -1.16
C SER A 124 -21.03 10.98 -1.00
N GLU A 125 -21.78 11.66 -1.85
CA GLU A 125 -23.24 11.59 -1.89
C GLU A 125 -23.76 10.17 -2.16
N LYS A 126 -22.95 9.35 -2.82
CA LYS A 126 -23.34 7.99 -3.27
C LYS A 126 -23.04 6.91 -2.23
N TYR A 127 -22.08 7.13 -1.36
CA TYR A 127 -21.57 6.13 -0.43
C TYR A 127 -21.56 6.69 0.99
N THR A 128 -22.61 6.44 1.75
CA THR A 128 -22.73 6.89 3.13
C THR A 128 -22.03 5.89 4.07
N LEU A 129 -21.26 6.40 5.01
CA LEU A 129 -20.76 5.59 6.12
C LEU A 129 -21.93 5.12 7.00
N PHE A 130 -21.89 3.86 7.44
CA PHE A 130 -22.78 3.40 8.48
C PHE A 130 -22.45 4.08 9.82
N ASN A 131 -23.44 4.20 10.69
CA ASN A 131 -23.22 4.80 12.01
C ASN A 131 -22.18 3.98 12.79
N GLY A 132 -21.11 4.62 13.22
CA GLY A 132 -19.98 3.99 13.92
C GLY A 132 -18.80 3.59 13.03
N ASP A 133 -18.92 3.67 11.69
CA ASP A 133 -17.79 3.42 10.80
C ASP A 133 -16.72 4.52 10.92
N VAL A 134 -15.47 4.10 10.94
CA VAL A 134 -14.30 4.96 10.86
C VAL A 134 -13.76 4.87 9.45
N GLN A 135 -13.77 5.98 8.70
CA GLN A 135 -13.37 6.03 7.28
C GLN A 135 -11.99 5.43 7.06
N GLU A 136 -11.06 5.78 7.89
CA GLU A 136 -9.65 5.42 7.79
C GLU A 136 -9.41 3.92 8.00
N LYS A 137 -10.29 3.26 8.75
CA LYS A 137 -10.25 1.82 9.05
C LYS A 137 -10.94 0.95 7.98
N ARG A 138 -11.58 1.54 7.00
CA ARG A 138 -12.18 0.80 5.89
C ARG A 138 -11.09 0.26 4.96
N PRO A 139 -11.33 -0.86 4.27
CA PRO A 139 -10.42 -1.33 3.22
C PRO A 139 -10.15 -0.24 2.19
N VAL A 140 -8.91 -0.15 1.72
CA VAL A 140 -8.57 0.70 0.59
C VAL A 140 -9.22 0.15 -0.68
N GLU A 141 -9.75 1.05 -1.51
CA GLU A 141 -10.33 0.70 -2.80
C GLU A 141 -9.92 1.72 -3.88
N GLY A 142 -10.24 1.45 -5.15
CA GLY A 142 -9.82 2.32 -6.25
C GLY A 142 -8.35 2.19 -6.64
N VAL A 143 -7.68 1.12 -6.22
CA VAL A 143 -6.29 0.82 -6.57
C VAL A 143 -6.22 -0.07 -7.81
N THR A 144 -5.24 0.15 -8.67
CA THR A 144 -4.90 -0.80 -9.74
C THR A 144 -4.04 -1.94 -9.20
N TRP A 145 -3.91 -3.02 -9.96
CA TRP A 145 -2.96 -4.08 -9.63
C TRP A 145 -1.52 -3.54 -9.53
N TYR A 146 -1.15 -2.61 -10.38
CA TYR A 146 0.17 -1.99 -10.38
C TYR A 146 0.41 -1.12 -9.14
N ASP A 147 -0.60 -0.37 -8.69
CA ASP A 147 -0.53 0.40 -7.45
C ASP A 147 -0.36 -0.51 -6.23
N ALA A 148 -1.07 -1.66 -6.20
CA ALA A 148 -0.93 -2.65 -5.14
C ALA A 148 0.49 -3.25 -5.11
N VAL A 149 1.08 -3.56 -6.27
CA VAL A 149 2.46 -4.06 -6.36
C VAL A 149 3.47 -2.99 -5.95
N TRP A 150 3.23 -1.72 -6.33
CA TRP A 150 4.05 -0.59 -5.87
C TRP A 150 3.98 -0.42 -4.36
N TYR A 151 2.76 -0.46 -3.80
CA TYR A 151 2.54 -0.41 -2.35
C TYR A 151 3.34 -1.51 -1.62
N CYS A 152 3.30 -2.75 -2.10
CA CYS A 152 4.08 -3.86 -1.51
C CYS A 152 5.58 -3.55 -1.48
N ASN A 153 6.14 -2.98 -2.56
CA ASN A 153 7.54 -2.60 -2.61
C ASN A 153 7.85 -1.43 -1.65
N ALA A 154 6.99 -0.41 -1.64
CA ALA A 154 7.15 0.74 -0.75
C ALA A 154 7.06 0.34 0.72
N LEU A 155 6.13 -0.55 1.07
CA LEU A 155 6.03 -1.12 2.41
C LEU A 155 7.28 -1.92 2.76
N SER A 156 7.75 -2.80 1.85
CA SER A 156 8.98 -3.56 2.06
C SER A 156 10.16 -2.65 2.37
N GLN A 157 10.34 -1.56 1.61
CA GLN A 157 11.41 -0.58 1.85
C GLN A 157 11.27 0.09 3.22
N LYS A 158 10.04 0.48 3.61
CA LYS A 158 9.77 1.07 4.93
C LYS A 158 10.02 0.09 6.08
N GLU A 159 9.87 -1.21 5.82
CA GLU A 159 10.15 -2.30 6.76
C GLU A 159 11.62 -2.75 6.78
N GLY A 160 12.50 -2.13 5.97
CA GLY A 160 13.90 -2.56 5.82
C GLY A 160 14.07 -3.88 5.07
N LEU A 161 13.04 -4.31 4.33
CA LEU A 161 13.05 -5.54 3.53
C LEU A 161 13.42 -5.25 2.08
N THR A 162 13.97 -6.24 1.41
CA THR A 162 14.22 -6.15 -0.03
C THR A 162 12.90 -6.20 -0.79
N PRO A 163 12.60 -5.21 -1.67
CA PRO A 163 11.43 -5.24 -2.52
C PRO A 163 11.33 -6.51 -3.36
N ALA A 164 10.14 -7.11 -3.41
CA ALA A 164 9.91 -8.36 -4.12
C ALA A 164 9.80 -8.19 -5.64
N TYR A 165 9.55 -6.97 -6.12
CA TYR A 165 9.28 -6.71 -7.53
C TYR A 165 10.24 -5.67 -8.11
N ASN A 166 10.64 -5.88 -9.36
CA ASN A 166 11.20 -4.84 -10.21
C ASN A 166 10.04 -4.28 -11.04
N ILE A 167 9.80 -2.96 -10.92
CA ILE A 167 8.66 -2.29 -11.54
C ILE A 167 9.17 -1.16 -12.42
N GLU A 168 8.94 -1.26 -13.72
CA GLU A 168 9.19 -0.19 -14.68
C GLU A 168 7.86 0.40 -15.13
N VAL A 169 7.48 1.56 -14.58
CA VAL A 169 6.22 2.22 -14.91
C VAL A 169 6.31 2.82 -16.30
N THR A 170 5.34 2.51 -17.15
CA THR A 170 5.27 2.97 -18.54
C THR A 170 4.18 4.01 -18.79
N GLU A 171 3.12 4.00 -17.99
CA GLU A 171 2.02 4.96 -18.08
C GLU A 171 1.38 5.21 -16.73
N VAL A 172 1.08 6.48 -16.45
CA VAL A 172 0.27 6.91 -15.31
C VAL A 172 -0.95 7.69 -15.79
N ARG A 173 -2.04 7.62 -15.03
CA ARG A 173 -3.25 8.40 -15.31
C ARG A 173 -3.77 9.06 -14.04
N LYS A 174 -4.47 10.16 -14.21
CA LYS A 174 -5.11 10.88 -13.11
C LYS A 174 -6.53 10.37 -12.90
N GLY A 175 -6.85 9.99 -11.68
CA GLY A 175 -8.22 9.62 -11.31
C GLY A 175 -9.15 10.83 -11.29
N SER A 176 -10.44 10.61 -11.59
CA SER A 176 -11.45 11.68 -11.50
C SER A 176 -11.56 12.18 -10.06
N GLY A 177 -11.39 13.49 -9.85
CA GLY A 177 -11.44 14.10 -8.53
C GLY A 177 -10.24 13.79 -7.63
N LYS A 178 -9.17 13.17 -8.15
CA LYS A 178 -7.96 12.86 -7.41
C LYS A 178 -6.85 13.88 -7.66
N THR A 179 -5.95 14.02 -6.68
CA THR A 179 -4.81 14.94 -6.77
C THR A 179 -3.59 14.26 -7.35
N GLY A 180 -3.39 12.98 -7.03
CA GLY A 180 -2.30 12.15 -7.50
C GLY A 180 -2.65 11.34 -8.75
N TYR A 181 -1.68 10.52 -9.15
CA TYR A 181 -1.76 9.63 -10.30
C TYR A 181 -1.81 8.18 -9.84
N TYR A 182 -2.51 7.32 -10.59
CA TYR A 182 -2.42 5.87 -10.45
C TYR A 182 -1.57 5.28 -11.59
N ILE A 183 -0.93 4.16 -11.32
CA ILE A 183 -0.15 3.46 -12.34
C ILE A 183 -1.12 2.70 -13.25
N TYR A 184 -1.18 3.12 -14.51
CA TYR A 184 -2.05 2.50 -15.51
C TYR A 184 -1.38 1.30 -16.18
N SER A 185 -0.07 1.39 -16.43
CA SER A 185 0.71 0.33 -17.06
C SER A 185 2.15 0.30 -16.54
N ALA A 186 2.67 -0.89 -16.32
CA ALA A 186 4.05 -1.13 -15.94
C ALA A 186 4.54 -2.53 -16.40
N ASN A 187 5.85 -2.67 -16.59
CA ASN A 187 6.51 -3.95 -16.69
C ASN A 187 6.89 -4.41 -15.27
N VAL A 188 6.35 -5.53 -14.83
CA VAL A 188 6.58 -6.05 -13.47
C VAL A 188 7.25 -7.41 -13.55
N LYS A 189 8.34 -7.59 -12.81
CA LYS A 189 9.08 -8.85 -12.68
C LYS A 189 9.37 -9.12 -11.21
N LEU A 190 9.36 -10.39 -10.81
CA LEU A 190 9.86 -10.78 -9.49
C LEU A 190 11.37 -10.60 -9.43
N ASN A 191 11.86 -10.04 -8.33
CA ASN A 191 13.27 -10.08 -8.00
C ASN A 191 13.64 -11.52 -7.62
N LYS A 192 14.74 -12.01 -8.16
CA LYS A 192 15.25 -13.36 -7.87
C LYS A 192 16.31 -13.30 -6.80
#